data_6721eba0881861eb333c75545ac646ea
#
_entry.id   6721eba0881861eb333c75545ac646ea
#
_cell.length_a   1.000
_cell.length_b   1.000
_cell.length_c   1.000
_cell.angle_alpha   90.00
_cell.angle_beta   90.00
_cell.angle_gamma   90.00
#
_symmetry.space_group_name_H-M   'P 1'
#
loop_
_entity.id
_entity.type
_entity.pdbx_description
1 polymer ?
#
loop_
_entity_poly.entity_id
_entity_poly.type
_entity_poly.pdbx_seq_one_letter_code
_entity_poly.pdbx_strand_id
1 'polypeptide(L)'
;MNRRKFSVIALIALFISFLGAPLVTRADEKTPEGELRVGMEAGYAPFNWTQKDDRNGAVQIQGDKAYAGGYDVQMAKKIADKMNRKLVVVKTEWDGLLPALQSGKIDAIIAGMSPTAERRKEVDFSDPYYESQLVIVTRKDTKYAKATSIKDFAGAKVTAQLSTFHYDVIPQIPDVNKQEAMDNFPAMRVALESGTIDGYVSERPEGVTAESVNPDLKMVEFDKANGFQTNPEDVQVSVGMRKGDPDMAQVNQILADISQDERVEVMDQAIKDQPATDETQSASGKKENVFVRILKQNGSMFLRGTGMTLLLAIVGTTVGTLIGLLVGVFRTIPESDNSAKRGLQKVFGWLLNAYIEIFRGTPMIVQSAVIYYGIAMAFGIDLNRTAAALFIVSINTGAYMSEIVRGGIFAVDQGQFEAAHAIGMTHGQTMRKVVLPQVLRNILPATGNELVINIKDTSVLSITSVSELFFQGKSAAGTNYMFFQTYFIICVIYFVLTFTATRILRAVEKKMDGPSAYVRLDDVDVAVGEDK
;
A
#
# COMPACT_ATOMS: atom_id res chain seq x y z
N MET A 1 35.65 1.17 -5.56
CA MET A 1 34.27 1.62 -5.31
C MET A 1 33.55 1.66 -6.66
N ASN A 2 32.59 0.75 -6.89
CA ASN A 2 32.03 0.44 -8.23
C ASN A 2 31.28 1.66 -8.82
N ARG A 3 31.62 2.05 -10.06
CA ARG A 3 30.96 3.12 -10.85
C ARG A 3 29.41 3.03 -10.86
N ARG A 4 28.84 1.83 -10.77
CA ARG A 4 27.37 1.59 -10.69
C ARG A 4 26.74 2.07 -9.39
N LYS A 5 27.43 1.98 -8.24
CA LYS A 5 26.90 2.48 -6.95
C LYS A 5 26.88 4.02 -6.89
N PHE A 6 27.85 4.68 -7.53
CA PHE A 6 27.92 6.13 -7.60
C PHE A 6 26.77 6.74 -8.43
N SER A 7 26.31 6.03 -9.47
CA SER A 7 25.23 6.51 -10.37
C SER A 7 23.87 6.54 -9.69
N VAL A 8 23.53 5.51 -8.91
CA VAL A 8 22.23 5.44 -8.19
C VAL A 8 22.20 6.48 -7.05
N ILE A 9 23.30 6.62 -6.32
CA ILE A 9 23.41 7.59 -5.22
C ILE A 9 23.38 9.03 -5.75
N ALA A 10 24.03 9.31 -6.88
CA ALA A 10 24.01 10.64 -7.50
C ALA A 10 22.61 11.02 -8.03
N LEU A 11 21.83 10.05 -8.54
CA LEU A 11 20.46 10.28 -9.00
C LEU A 11 19.53 10.60 -7.83
N ILE A 12 19.65 9.85 -6.74
CA ILE A 12 18.85 10.06 -5.52
C ILE A 12 19.24 11.41 -4.88
N ALA A 13 20.54 11.75 -4.81
CA ALA A 13 21.01 13.01 -4.25
C ALA A 13 20.61 14.23 -5.11
N LEU A 14 20.62 14.10 -6.44
CA LEU A 14 20.18 15.17 -7.35
C LEU A 14 18.68 15.45 -7.20
N PHE A 15 17.89 14.40 -6.93
CA PHE A 15 16.44 14.52 -6.74
C PHE A 15 16.05 15.07 -5.37
N ILE A 16 16.79 14.73 -4.32
CA ILE A 16 16.59 15.28 -2.96
C ILE A 16 16.92 16.79 -2.91
N SER A 17 17.92 17.23 -3.67
CA SER A 17 18.27 18.67 -3.76
C SER A 17 17.24 19.51 -4.54
N PHE A 18 16.38 18.90 -5.35
CA PHE A 18 15.33 19.60 -6.11
C PHE A 18 14.07 19.89 -5.26
N LEU A 19 13.87 19.15 -4.16
CA LEU A 19 12.73 19.28 -3.24
C LEU A 19 13.01 20.22 -2.06
N GLY A 20 13.92 21.18 -2.17
CA GLY A 20 14.38 22.13 -1.16
C GLY A 20 13.33 22.81 -0.26
N ALA A 21 12.52 22.02 0.43
CA ALA A 21 11.64 22.43 1.50
C ALA A 21 11.79 21.44 2.69
N PRO A 22 11.56 21.85 3.94
CA PRO A 22 11.82 21.06 5.14
C PRO A 22 10.79 19.94 5.30
N LEU A 23 10.89 18.88 4.45
CA LEU A 23 10.09 17.65 4.51
C LEU A 23 10.89 16.49 5.14
N VAL A 24 12.11 16.79 5.59
CA VAL A 24 13.05 15.78 6.10
C VAL A 24 13.21 15.99 7.58
N THR A 25 12.59 15.16 8.39
CA THR A 25 13.02 14.91 9.78
C THR A 25 14.11 13.84 9.74
N ARG A 26 15.23 14.09 10.43
CA ARG A 26 16.29 13.09 10.59
C ARG A 26 15.74 11.92 11.41
N ALA A 27 15.93 10.69 10.95
CA ALA A 27 15.56 9.47 11.69
C ALA A 27 16.41 9.23 12.95
N ASP A 28 17.43 10.09 13.22
CA ASP A 28 18.17 10.16 14.48
C ASP A 28 17.45 11.00 15.55
N GLU A 29 16.32 11.63 15.24
CA GLU A 29 15.47 12.10 16.31
C GLU A 29 14.89 10.86 16.97
N LYS A 30 15.46 10.49 18.13
CA LYS A 30 14.76 9.67 19.12
C LYS A 30 13.30 10.11 19.10
N THR A 31 12.40 9.15 18.98
CA THR A 31 10.97 9.37 19.26
C THR A 31 10.83 10.46 20.29
N PRO A 32 10.03 11.51 20.07
CA PRO A 32 9.90 12.59 21.04
C PRO A 32 9.86 11.99 22.44
N GLU A 33 10.70 12.44 23.34
CA GLU A 33 10.80 11.85 24.68
C GLU A 33 9.38 11.72 25.22
N GLY A 34 8.89 10.48 25.36
CA GLY A 34 7.54 10.19 25.81
C GLY A 34 6.60 9.51 24.80
N GLU A 35 7.00 9.15 23.59
CA GLU A 35 6.15 8.32 22.69
C GLU A 35 6.75 6.93 22.48
N LEU A 36 5.88 5.91 22.31
CA LEU A 36 6.20 4.55 21.86
C LEU A 36 5.38 4.26 20.60
N ARG A 37 6.02 4.21 19.44
CA ARG A 37 5.38 3.93 18.16
C ARG A 37 5.32 2.44 17.94
N VAL A 38 4.12 1.87 17.97
CA VAL A 38 3.89 0.43 17.82
C VAL A 38 3.26 0.14 16.47
N GLY A 39 3.93 -0.69 15.68
CA GLY A 39 3.43 -1.20 14.40
C GLY A 39 2.53 -2.40 14.57
N MET A 40 1.37 -2.38 13.89
CA MET A 40 0.45 -3.51 13.77
C MET A 40 -0.39 -3.41 12.51
N GLU A 41 -0.93 -4.54 12.04
CA GLU A 41 -1.76 -4.58 10.82
C GLU A 41 -3.15 -3.96 11.05
N ALA A 42 -3.66 -4.02 12.29
CA ALA A 42 -5.01 -3.62 12.68
C ALA A 42 -6.10 -4.24 11.78
N GLY A 43 -5.91 -5.51 11.42
CA GLY A 43 -6.77 -6.34 10.60
C GLY A 43 -6.78 -7.82 11.01
N TYR A 44 -6.22 -8.15 12.16
CA TYR A 44 -6.02 -9.49 12.70
C TYR A 44 -6.72 -9.67 14.06
N ALA A 45 -8.06 -9.71 14.07
CA ALA A 45 -8.82 -9.96 15.30
C ALA A 45 -8.62 -11.43 15.77
N PRO A 46 -8.55 -11.68 17.09
CA PRO A 46 -8.75 -10.76 18.21
C PRO A 46 -7.46 -10.06 18.68
N PHE A 47 -6.32 -10.29 18.02
CA PHE A 47 -5.05 -9.65 18.36
C PHE A 47 -5.11 -8.13 18.14
N ASN A 48 -5.46 -7.70 16.92
CA ASN A 48 -5.61 -6.29 16.61
C ASN A 48 -6.61 -6.08 15.47
N TRP A 49 -7.46 -5.05 15.56
CA TRP A 49 -8.44 -4.69 14.54
C TRP A 49 -8.65 -3.18 14.46
N THR A 50 -9.24 -2.73 13.37
CA THR A 50 -9.64 -1.33 13.19
C THR A 50 -11.09 -1.12 13.64
N GLN A 51 -11.37 -0.05 14.40
CA GLN A 51 -12.71 0.36 14.81
C GLN A 51 -12.90 1.88 14.71
N LYS A 52 -14.13 2.37 14.90
CA LYS A 52 -14.51 3.78 14.65
C LYS A 52 -14.27 4.71 15.82
N ASP A 53 -14.26 4.19 17.01
CA ASP A 53 -14.23 4.94 18.27
C ASP A 53 -13.23 4.32 19.25
N ASP A 54 -13.07 4.97 20.39
CA ASP A 54 -12.15 4.61 21.46
C ASP A 54 -12.70 3.59 22.47
N ARG A 55 -13.87 3.00 22.20
CA ARG A 55 -14.46 1.98 23.08
C ARG A 55 -13.47 0.84 23.33
N ASN A 56 -13.63 0.19 24.50
CA ASN A 56 -12.81 -0.95 24.93
C ASN A 56 -11.30 -0.63 24.97
N GLY A 57 -10.97 0.64 25.23
CA GLY A 57 -9.58 1.08 25.33
C GLY A 57 -8.82 1.14 24.02
N ALA A 58 -9.51 1.19 22.89
CA ALA A 58 -8.88 1.36 21.58
C ALA A 58 -8.12 2.68 21.48
N VAL A 59 -7.05 2.68 20.70
CA VAL A 59 -6.13 3.81 20.52
C VAL A 59 -6.23 4.34 19.09
N GLN A 60 -6.27 5.66 18.94
CA GLN A 60 -6.34 6.27 17.62
C GLN A 60 -5.11 5.91 16.77
N ILE A 61 -5.38 5.49 15.54
CA ILE A 61 -4.32 5.17 14.56
C ILE A 61 -3.68 6.48 14.09
N GLN A 62 -2.36 6.53 14.09
CA GLN A 62 -1.60 7.70 13.64
C GLN A 62 -1.97 8.08 12.20
N GLY A 63 -2.38 9.33 12.00
CA GLY A 63 -2.75 9.86 10.68
C GLY A 63 -4.12 9.40 10.17
N ASP A 64 -4.91 8.69 10.97
CA ASP A 64 -6.29 8.29 10.67
C ASP A 64 -7.26 8.75 11.77
N LYS A 65 -8.55 8.77 11.45
CA LYS A 65 -9.64 8.98 12.43
C LYS A 65 -10.15 7.69 13.05
N ALA A 66 -9.68 6.55 12.55
CA ALA A 66 -9.99 5.23 13.07
C ALA A 66 -9.12 4.89 14.29
N TYR A 67 -9.55 3.89 15.02
CA TYR A 67 -8.89 3.40 16.22
C TYR A 67 -8.48 1.94 16.03
N ALA A 68 -7.40 1.54 16.68
CA ALA A 68 -7.01 0.15 16.80
C ALA A 68 -7.44 -0.40 18.15
N GLY A 69 -8.12 -1.54 18.16
CA GLY A 69 -8.50 -2.31 19.34
C GLY A 69 -7.90 -3.71 19.29
N GLY A 70 -8.01 -4.47 20.37
CA GLY A 70 -7.58 -5.86 20.46
C GLY A 70 -6.52 -6.13 21.52
N TYR A 71 -6.17 -7.40 21.62
CA TYR A 71 -5.22 -7.91 22.61
C TYR A 71 -3.86 -7.20 22.54
N ASP A 72 -3.31 -7.07 21.32
CA ASP A 72 -2.02 -6.41 21.08
C ASP A 72 -2.04 -4.94 21.51
N VAL A 73 -3.16 -4.25 21.29
CA VAL A 73 -3.32 -2.86 21.70
C VAL A 73 -3.34 -2.73 23.22
N GLN A 74 -4.00 -3.65 23.92
CA GLN A 74 -4.01 -3.66 25.39
C GLN A 74 -2.62 -3.97 25.96
N MET A 75 -1.88 -4.92 25.37
CA MET A 75 -0.50 -5.21 25.75
C MET A 75 0.42 -4.01 25.46
N ALA A 76 0.29 -3.40 24.30
CA ALA A 76 1.05 -2.19 23.94
C ALA A 76 0.80 -1.03 24.91
N LYS A 77 -0.46 -0.83 25.36
CA LYS A 77 -0.81 0.18 26.38
C LYS A 77 -0.12 -0.10 27.70
N LYS A 78 -0.21 -1.35 28.19
CA LYS A 78 0.44 -1.75 29.46
C LYS A 78 1.96 -1.50 29.39
N ILE A 79 2.60 -1.82 28.25
CA ILE A 79 4.02 -1.57 28.04
C ILE A 79 4.31 -0.07 28.03
N ALA A 80 3.58 0.71 27.22
CA ALA A 80 3.79 2.15 27.09
C ALA A 80 3.58 2.88 28.43
N ASP A 81 2.49 2.57 29.16
CA ASP A 81 2.16 3.16 30.47
C ASP A 81 3.27 2.88 31.49
N LYS A 82 3.78 1.63 31.57
CA LYS A 82 4.88 1.27 32.47
C LYS A 82 6.22 1.90 32.08
N MET A 83 6.43 2.18 30.80
CA MET A 83 7.58 2.93 30.30
C MET A 83 7.41 4.46 30.45
N ASN A 84 6.27 4.92 30.96
CA ASN A 84 5.88 6.34 31.02
C ASN A 84 5.98 7.01 29.64
N ARG A 85 5.49 6.32 28.60
CA ARG A 85 5.45 6.80 27.21
C ARG A 85 4.02 6.78 26.69
N LYS A 86 3.69 7.72 25.81
CA LYS A 86 2.42 7.74 25.11
C LYS A 86 2.43 6.69 23.99
N LEU A 87 1.45 5.78 23.98
CA LEU A 87 1.28 4.84 22.87
C LEU A 87 0.84 5.56 21.59
N VAL A 88 1.55 5.32 20.51
CA VAL A 88 1.20 5.73 19.15
C VAL A 88 1.07 4.49 18.27
N VAL A 89 -0.15 4.17 17.86
CA VAL A 89 -0.39 3.03 16.98
C VAL A 89 -0.16 3.43 15.52
N VAL A 90 0.76 2.72 14.88
CA VAL A 90 1.15 2.93 13.48
C VAL A 90 0.64 1.75 12.65
N LYS A 91 -0.52 1.93 12.00
CA LYS A 91 -1.05 0.89 11.12
C LYS A 91 -0.11 0.67 9.94
N THR A 92 0.28 -0.59 9.74
CA THR A 92 1.27 -0.99 8.74
C THR A 92 0.88 -2.36 8.20
N GLU A 93 0.95 -2.56 6.87
CA GLU A 93 0.73 -3.88 6.28
C GLU A 93 1.73 -4.90 6.82
N TRP A 94 1.33 -6.18 6.87
CA TRP A 94 2.15 -7.25 7.47
C TRP A 94 3.59 -7.27 6.96
N ASP A 95 3.77 -7.28 5.64
CA ASP A 95 5.09 -7.30 5.01
C ASP A 95 5.89 -6.00 5.20
N GLY A 96 5.22 -4.93 5.61
CA GLY A 96 5.83 -3.62 5.92
C GLY A 96 6.31 -3.48 7.37
N LEU A 97 5.95 -4.38 8.29
CA LEU A 97 6.26 -4.24 9.73
C LEU A 97 7.77 -4.31 10.00
N LEU A 98 8.45 -5.33 9.50
CA LEU A 98 9.90 -5.47 9.67
C LEU A 98 10.67 -4.31 9.01
N PRO A 99 10.43 -3.93 7.74
CA PRO A 99 11.03 -2.75 7.15
C PRO A 99 10.74 -1.46 7.92
N ALA A 100 9.54 -1.28 8.47
CA ALA A 100 9.18 -0.10 9.27
C ALA A 100 9.99 -0.05 10.59
N LEU A 101 10.17 -1.19 11.25
CA LEU A 101 10.98 -1.29 12.47
C LEU A 101 12.46 -0.99 12.18
N GLN A 102 13.03 -1.65 11.16
CA GLN A 102 14.43 -1.48 10.78
C GLN A 102 14.76 -0.06 10.32
N SER A 103 13.80 0.60 9.65
CA SER A 103 13.95 1.98 9.19
C SER A 103 13.63 3.04 10.26
N GLY A 104 13.32 2.63 11.51
CA GLY A 104 13.04 3.56 12.61
C GLY A 104 11.69 4.28 12.53
N LYS A 105 10.76 3.83 11.66
CA LYS A 105 9.40 4.38 11.54
C LYS A 105 8.49 3.96 12.68
N ILE A 106 8.77 2.81 13.28
CA ILE A 106 8.17 2.29 14.50
C ILE A 106 9.28 1.86 15.47
N ASP A 107 8.95 1.80 16.75
CA ASP A 107 9.88 1.42 17.81
C ASP A 107 9.72 -0.03 18.22
N ALA A 108 8.51 -0.57 18.10
CA ALA A 108 8.21 -1.97 18.38
C ALA A 108 7.16 -2.52 17.41
N ILE A 109 7.17 -3.82 17.19
CA ILE A 109 6.09 -4.59 16.54
C ILE A 109 5.34 -5.35 17.63
N ILE A 110 4.05 -5.08 17.78
CA ILE A 110 3.12 -5.84 18.64
C ILE A 110 1.91 -6.15 17.77
N ALA A 111 1.97 -7.31 17.11
CA ALA A 111 1.09 -7.62 15.98
C ALA A 111 0.79 -9.12 15.83
N GLY A 112 0.73 -9.88 16.93
CA GLY A 112 0.58 -11.33 16.84
C GLY A 112 1.80 -12.01 16.20
N MET A 113 2.99 -11.43 16.31
CA MET A 113 4.16 -11.87 15.56
C MET A 113 4.96 -12.93 16.31
N SER A 114 5.18 -14.08 15.66
CA SER A 114 6.02 -15.15 16.20
C SER A 114 7.51 -14.86 15.98
N PRO A 115 8.37 -15.16 16.98
CA PRO A 115 9.81 -14.94 16.94
C PRO A 115 10.56 -16.06 16.21
N THR A 116 10.23 -16.32 14.93
CA THR A 116 10.86 -17.37 14.14
C THR A 116 12.37 -17.17 14.00
N ALA A 117 13.10 -18.26 13.74
CA ALA A 117 14.56 -18.22 13.60
C ALA A 117 15.04 -17.26 12.49
N GLU A 118 14.27 -17.13 11.39
CA GLU A 118 14.54 -16.19 10.31
C GLU A 118 14.40 -14.74 10.78
N ARG A 119 13.30 -14.43 11.49
CA ARG A 119 13.04 -13.07 12.00
C ARG A 119 14.05 -12.67 13.06
N ARG A 120 14.48 -13.61 13.90
CA ARG A 120 15.53 -13.37 14.91
C ARG A 120 16.90 -13.01 14.31
N LYS A 121 17.15 -13.28 13.03
CA LYS A 121 18.35 -12.78 12.33
C LYS A 121 18.29 -11.27 12.09
N GLU A 122 17.10 -10.75 11.89
CA GLU A 122 16.87 -9.36 11.47
C GLU A 122 16.52 -8.42 12.64
N VAL A 123 15.81 -8.91 13.65
CA VAL A 123 15.33 -8.13 14.80
C VAL A 123 15.47 -8.94 16.09
N ASP A 124 15.39 -8.28 17.25
CA ASP A 124 15.32 -8.94 18.55
C ASP A 124 13.86 -9.07 18.98
N PHE A 125 13.59 -10.09 19.79
CA PHE A 125 12.26 -10.37 20.33
C PHE A 125 12.30 -10.44 21.83
N SER A 126 11.24 -9.92 22.46
CA SER A 126 11.00 -10.06 23.89
C SER A 126 10.69 -11.51 24.30
N ASP A 127 10.59 -11.74 25.61
CA ASP A 127 9.86 -12.88 26.14
C ASP A 127 8.43 -12.90 25.59
N PRO A 128 7.81 -14.10 25.43
CA PRO A 128 6.50 -14.20 24.83
C PRO A 128 5.42 -13.56 25.72
N TYR A 129 4.52 -12.80 25.08
CA TYR A 129 3.34 -12.27 25.77
C TYR A 129 2.08 -13.11 25.50
N TYR A 130 2.12 -14.03 24.53
CA TYR A 130 1.09 -15.01 24.25
C TYR A 130 1.71 -16.29 23.71
N GLU A 131 1.05 -17.44 23.98
CA GLU A 131 1.39 -18.73 23.37
C GLU A 131 0.13 -19.31 22.76
N SER A 132 0.22 -19.70 21.50
CA SER A 132 -0.91 -20.14 20.70
C SER A 132 -0.80 -21.61 20.31
N GLN A 133 -1.90 -22.15 19.79
CA GLN A 133 -1.99 -23.47 19.20
C GLN A 133 -2.43 -23.36 17.75
N LEU A 134 -1.78 -24.12 16.85
CA LEU A 134 -2.20 -24.17 15.46
C LEU A 134 -3.51 -24.95 15.29
N VAL A 135 -4.37 -24.39 14.47
CA VAL A 135 -5.68 -24.95 14.10
C VAL A 135 -5.85 -24.90 12.59
N ILE A 136 -6.83 -25.64 12.07
CA ILE A 136 -7.31 -25.45 10.70
C ILE A 136 -8.74 -24.95 10.77
N VAL A 137 -9.04 -23.86 10.08
CA VAL A 137 -10.41 -23.38 9.89
C VAL A 137 -10.93 -23.94 8.57
N THR A 138 -12.12 -24.55 8.61
CA THR A 138 -12.79 -25.19 7.48
C THR A 138 -14.29 -24.87 7.48
N ARG A 139 -15.03 -25.27 6.44
CA ARG A 139 -16.50 -25.15 6.44
C ARG A 139 -17.16 -26.31 7.19
N LYS A 140 -18.26 -26.03 7.91
CA LYS A 140 -19.03 -27.04 8.66
C LYS A 140 -19.66 -28.12 7.80
N ASP A 141 -20.01 -27.81 6.55
CA ASP A 141 -20.65 -28.70 5.60
C ASP A 141 -19.68 -29.70 4.94
N THR A 142 -18.38 -29.61 5.24
CA THR A 142 -17.37 -30.51 4.69
C THR A 142 -17.03 -31.67 5.60
N LYS A 143 -16.46 -32.75 5.03
CA LYS A 143 -15.93 -33.87 5.82
C LYS A 143 -14.85 -33.45 6.81
N TYR A 144 -14.16 -32.37 6.51
CA TYR A 144 -13.04 -31.85 7.30
C TYR A 144 -13.46 -31.24 8.65
N ALA A 145 -14.72 -30.83 8.79
CA ALA A 145 -15.24 -30.28 10.04
C ALA A 145 -15.23 -31.28 11.21
N LYS A 146 -15.09 -32.58 10.93
CA LYS A 146 -15.03 -33.67 11.91
C LYS A 146 -13.63 -34.26 12.05
N ALA A 147 -12.62 -33.63 11.44
CA ALA A 147 -11.24 -34.08 11.50
C ALA A 147 -10.72 -34.05 12.95
N THR A 148 -9.94 -35.05 13.30
CA THR A 148 -9.25 -35.17 14.61
C THR A 148 -7.74 -35.17 14.46
N SER A 149 -7.25 -35.27 13.23
CA SER A 149 -5.84 -35.22 12.88
C SER A 149 -5.63 -34.38 11.64
N ILE A 150 -4.46 -33.77 11.51
CA ILE A 150 -4.05 -33.09 10.26
C ILE A 150 -4.05 -34.06 9.09
N LYS A 151 -3.89 -35.35 9.31
CA LYS A 151 -3.96 -36.41 8.27
C LYS A 151 -5.34 -36.51 7.61
N ASP A 152 -6.38 -36.14 8.32
CA ASP A 152 -7.76 -36.15 7.78
C ASP A 152 -7.98 -35.08 6.69
N PHE A 153 -7.05 -34.13 6.58
CA PHE A 153 -7.02 -33.13 5.50
C PHE A 153 -6.27 -33.59 4.24
N ALA A 154 -5.95 -34.90 4.14
CA ALA A 154 -5.33 -35.44 2.93
C ALA A 154 -6.15 -35.10 1.68
N GLY A 155 -5.49 -34.55 0.66
CA GLY A 155 -6.10 -34.09 -0.60
C GLY A 155 -6.85 -32.74 -0.48
N ALA A 156 -6.95 -32.15 0.71
CA ALA A 156 -7.59 -30.84 0.90
C ALA A 156 -6.79 -29.72 0.26
N LYS A 157 -7.50 -28.73 -0.27
CA LYS A 157 -6.91 -27.45 -0.71
C LYS A 157 -6.68 -26.58 0.52
N VAL A 158 -5.42 -26.48 0.97
CA VAL A 158 -5.07 -25.75 2.19
C VAL A 158 -4.12 -24.61 1.87
N THR A 159 -4.36 -23.46 2.50
CA THR A 159 -3.48 -22.27 2.44
C THR A 159 -3.18 -21.73 3.84
N ALA A 160 -2.38 -20.67 3.90
CA ALA A 160 -2.18 -19.83 5.08
C ALA A 160 -1.72 -18.44 4.67
N GLN A 161 -1.49 -17.56 5.65
CA GLN A 161 -1.03 -16.20 5.38
C GLN A 161 0.41 -16.21 4.86
N LEU A 162 0.65 -15.34 3.88
CA LEU A 162 1.95 -15.11 3.25
C LEU A 162 2.99 -14.67 4.30
N SER A 163 4.24 -15.11 4.13
CA SER A 163 5.36 -14.77 5.02
C SER A 163 5.16 -15.18 6.48
N THR A 164 4.41 -16.27 6.72
CA THR A 164 4.20 -16.85 8.05
C THR A 164 4.59 -18.33 8.11
N PHE A 165 5.00 -18.78 9.30
CA PHE A 165 5.28 -20.19 9.53
C PHE A 165 4.04 -21.10 9.39
N HIS A 166 2.83 -20.54 9.48
CA HIS A 166 1.59 -21.25 9.19
C HIS A 166 1.57 -21.84 7.78
N TYR A 167 2.15 -21.13 6.81
CA TYR A 167 2.27 -21.61 5.44
C TYR A 167 3.32 -22.72 5.29
N ASP A 168 4.37 -22.66 6.12
CA ASP A 168 5.49 -23.61 6.06
C ASP A 168 5.14 -24.98 6.68
N VAL A 169 4.18 -25.03 7.60
CA VAL A 169 3.75 -26.30 8.22
C VAL A 169 2.75 -27.09 7.36
N ILE A 170 2.12 -26.50 6.36
CA ILE A 170 1.11 -27.16 5.50
C ILE A 170 1.61 -28.49 4.89
N PRO A 171 2.87 -28.63 4.43
CA PRO A 171 3.38 -29.90 3.89
C PRO A 171 3.39 -31.08 4.87
N GLN A 172 3.15 -30.86 6.18
CA GLN A 172 2.97 -31.93 7.14
C GLN A 172 1.65 -32.69 6.98
N ILE A 173 0.70 -32.11 6.25
CA ILE A 173 -0.56 -32.77 5.87
C ILE A 173 -0.27 -33.72 4.70
N PRO A 174 -0.49 -35.03 4.82
CA PRO A 174 -0.23 -36.00 3.73
C PRO A 174 -1.06 -35.65 2.48
N ASP A 175 -0.44 -35.75 1.31
CA ASP A 175 -1.11 -35.54 0.01
C ASP A 175 -1.91 -34.23 -0.10
N VAL A 176 -1.55 -33.21 0.67
CA VAL A 176 -2.22 -31.91 0.67
C VAL A 176 -2.12 -31.23 -0.69
N ASN A 177 -3.21 -30.64 -1.14
CA ASN A 177 -3.19 -29.70 -2.28
C ASN A 177 -2.89 -28.28 -1.74
N LYS A 178 -1.60 -28.03 -1.47
CA LYS A 178 -1.14 -26.72 -0.98
C LYS A 178 -1.44 -25.63 -1.99
N GLN A 179 -2.25 -24.66 -1.60
CA GLN A 179 -2.60 -23.50 -2.43
C GLN A 179 -1.60 -22.36 -2.21
N GLU A 180 -1.60 -21.37 -3.12
CA GLU A 180 -0.81 -20.16 -2.95
C GLU A 180 -1.16 -19.45 -1.63
N ALA A 181 -0.14 -18.88 -0.98
CA ALA A 181 -0.32 -18.11 0.24
C ALA A 181 -1.17 -16.86 -0.01
N MET A 182 -1.95 -16.45 0.96
CA MET A 182 -2.85 -15.30 0.86
C MET A 182 -2.42 -14.16 1.80
N ASP A 183 -2.75 -12.93 1.45
CA ASP A 183 -2.25 -11.73 2.13
C ASP A 183 -2.72 -11.60 3.60
N ASN A 184 -3.95 -12.03 3.91
CA ASN A 184 -4.56 -11.82 5.22
C ASN A 184 -5.73 -12.77 5.49
N PHE A 185 -6.13 -12.86 6.76
CA PHE A 185 -7.22 -13.75 7.20
C PHE A 185 -8.58 -13.43 6.57
N PRO A 186 -9.02 -12.18 6.39
CA PRO A 186 -10.26 -11.89 5.68
C PRO A 186 -10.33 -12.48 4.27
N ALA A 187 -9.22 -12.42 3.51
CA ALA A 187 -9.15 -13.01 2.17
C ALA A 187 -9.27 -14.55 2.22
N MET A 188 -8.61 -15.19 3.19
CA MET A 188 -8.68 -16.65 3.38
C MET A 188 -10.09 -17.10 3.77
N ARG A 189 -10.80 -16.36 4.61
CA ARG A 189 -12.19 -16.66 4.97
C ARG A 189 -13.10 -16.62 3.73
N VAL A 190 -12.97 -15.62 2.87
CA VAL A 190 -13.74 -15.54 1.62
C VAL A 190 -13.41 -16.69 0.66
N ALA A 191 -12.13 -17.04 0.53
CA ALA A 191 -11.72 -18.19 -0.28
C ALA A 191 -12.30 -19.51 0.26
N LEU A 192 -12.41 -19.63 1.58
CA LEU A 192 -13.03 -20.77 2.25
C LEU A 192 -14.55 -20.81 2.01
N GLU A 193 -15.24 -19.68 2.20
CA GLU A 193 -16.69 -19.54 1.96
C GLU A 193 -17.07 -19.84 0.50
N SER A 194 -16.27 -19.36 -0.45
CA SER A 194 -16.48 -19.61 -1.88
C SER A 194 -16.14 -21.04 -2.34
N GLY A 195 -15.52 -21.85 -1.47
CA GLY A 195 -15.06 -23.20 -1.81
C GLY A 195 -13.80 -23.24 -2.68
N THR A 196 -13.11 -22.12 -2.84
CA THR A 196 -11.81 -22.06 -3.54
C THR A 196 -10.76 -22.85 -2.77
N ILE A 197 -10.81 -22.79 -1.44
CA ILE A 197 -9.99 -23.60 -0.52
C ILE A 197 -10.91 -24.46 0.38
N ASP A 198 -10.35 -25.51 0.96
CA ASP A 198 -11.04 -26.40 1.91
C ASP A 198 -10.70 -26.06 3.36
N GLY A 199 -9.57 -25.40 3.58
CA GLY A 199 -9.13 -24.96 4.90
C GLY A 199 -7.95 -24.00 4.83
N TYR A 200 -7.72 -23.29 5.93
CA TYR A 200 -6.49 -22.52 6.12
C TYR A 200 -5.93 -22.76 7.53
N VAL A 201 -4.61 -22.76 7.61
CA VAL A 201 -3.89 -22.89 8.90
C VAL A 201 -3.88 -21.53 9.58
N SER A 202 -4.22 -21.54 10.86
CA SER A 202 -4.29 -20.35 11.70
C SER A 202 -3.94 -20.68 13.16
N GLU A 203 -4.06 -19.69 14.01
CA GLU A 203 -3.97 -19.83 15.46
C GLU A 203 -5.35 -19.90 16.10
N ARG A 204 -5.41 -20.52 17.28
CA ARG A 204 -6.67 -20.74 18.00
C ARG A 204 -7.51 -19.46 18.20
N PRO A 205 -6.98 -18.29 18.61
CA PRO A 205 -7.78 -17.08 18.78
C PRO A 205 -8.46 -16.62 17.47
N GLU A 206 -7.76 -16.71 16.35
CA GLU A 206 -8.34 -16.40 15.03
C GLU A 206 -9.40 -17.42 14.63
N GLY A 207 -9.15 -18.70 14.89
CA GLY A 207 -10.14 -19.76 14.63
C GLY A 207 -11.45 -19.55 15.42
N VAL A 208 -11.37 -19.16 16.70
CA VAL A 208 -12.54 -18.75 17.52
C VAL A 208 -13.24 -17.56 16.89
N THR A 209 -12.47 -16.56 16.44
CA THR A 209 -13.04 -15.41 15.72
C THR A 209 -13.77 -15.82 14.46
N ALA A 210 -13.16 -16.67 13.63
CA ALA A 210 -13.78 -17.16 12.39
C ALA A 210 -15.13 -17.84 12.64
N GLU A 211 -15.22 -18.74 13.66
CA GLU A 211 -16.47 -19.38 14.05
C GLU A 211 -17.52 -18.41 14.59
N SER A 212 -17.09 -17.38 15.34
CA SER A 212 -18.01 -16.41 15.94
C SER A 212 -18.61 -15.47 14.90
N VAL A 213 -17.82 -15.14 13.88
CA VAL A 213 -18.18 -14.22 12.80
C VAL A 213 -19.03 -14.90 11.73
N ASN A 214 -18.72 -16.15 11.42
CA ASN A 214 -19.46 -16.92 10.41
C ASN A 214 -19.83 -18.30 10.98
N PRO A 215 -21.12 -18.55 11.29
CA PRO A 215 -21.57 -19.80 11.84
C PRO A 215 -21.41 -21.01 10.90
N ASP A 216 -21.13 -20.82 9.62
CA ASP A 216 -20.85 -21.88 8.64
C ASP A 216 -19.39 -22.35 8.65
N LEU A 217 -18.52 -21.64 9.38
CA LEU A 217 -17.14 -22.02 9.58
C LEU A 217 -16.95 -22.88 10.83
N LYS A 218 -15.88 -23.67 10.83
CA LYS A 218 -15.49 -24.56 11.91
C LYS A 218 -13.99 -24.49 12.14
N MET A 219 -13.59 -24.16 13.35
CA MET A 219 -12.23 -24.35 13.82
C MET A 219 -12.01 -25.81 14.21
N VAL A 220 -10.99 -26.45 13.70
CA VAL A 220 -10.58 -27.81 14.03
C VAL A 220 -9.30 -27.73 14.83
N GLU A 221 -9.41 -28.15 16.09
CA GLU A 221 -8.28 -28.25 17.03
C GLU A 221 -7.70 -29.65 16.98
N PHE A 222 -6.41 -29.76 17.23
CA PHE A 222 -5.69 -31.03 17.27
C PHE A 222 -4.94 -31.14 18.59
N ASP A 223 -4.89 -32.35 19.14
CA ASP A 223 -3.96 -32.63 20.22
C ASP A 223 -2.49 -32.70 19.70
N LYS A 224 -1.52 -32.64 20.61
CA LYS A 224 -0.09 -32.61 20.24
C LYS A 224 0.37 -33.79 19.37
N ALA A 225 -0.28 -34.94 19.49
CA ALA A 225 0.09 -36.15 18.74
C ALA A 225 -0.44 -36.14 17.31
N ASN A 226 -1.57 -35.47 17.08
CA ASN A 226 -2.32 -35.46 15.83
C ASN A 226 -2.27 -34.12 15.08
N GLY A 227 -1.65 -33.09 15.69
CA GLY A 227 -1.50 -31.75 15.15
C GLY A 227 -0.18 -31.52 14.41
N PHE A 228 0.02 -30.27 14.06
CA PHE A 228 1.29 -29.82 13.46
C PHE A 228 2.44 -29.91 14.43
N GLN A 229 3.59 -30.35 13.94
CA GLN A 229 4.85 -30.29 14.69
C GLN A 229 5.50 -28.93 14.42
N THR A 230 5.77 -28.18 15.48
CA THR A 230 6.37 -26.83 15.41
C THR A 230 7.51 -26.73 16.40
N ASN A 231 8.45 -25.83 16.16
CA ASN A 231 9.36 -25.44 17.22
C ASN A 231 8.55 -24.68 18.30
N PRO A 232 8.90 -24.83 19.58
CA PRO A 232 8.19 -24.12 20.65
C PRO A 232 8.14 -22.61 20.46
N GLU A 233 9.15 -22.02 19.82
CA GLU A 233 9.24 -20.58 19.56
C GLU A 233 8.27 -20.12 18.46
N ASP A 234 7.93 -20.97 17.51
CA ASP A 234 7.07 -20.59 16.38
C ASP A 234 5.62 -20.33 16.81
N VAL A 235 5.16 -20.96 17.87
CA VAL A 235 3.82 -20.79 18.44
C VAL A 235 3.74 -19.71 19.51
N GLN A 236 4.86 -19.07 19.83
CA GLN A 236 4.93 -17.93 20.74
C GLN A 236 4.67 -16.64 19.97
N VAL A 237 4.14 -15.65 20.68
CA VAL A 237 3.94 -14.29 20.18
C VAL A 237 4.73 -13.34 21.06
N SER A 238 5.60 -12.54 20.44
CA SER A 238 6.57 -11.70 21.14
C SER A 238 6.61 -10.28 20.55
N VAL A 239 7.08 -9.33 21.35
CA VAL A 239 7.34 -7.97 20.89
C VAL A 239 8.62 -7.94 20.07
N GLY A 240 8.53 -7.53 18.80
CA GLY A 240 9.72 -7.32 17.96
C GLY A 240 10.30 -5.92 18.15
N MET A 241 11.61 -5.83 18.35
CA MET A 241 12.35 -4.58 18.48
C MET A 241 13.64 -4.63 17.64
N ARG A 242 14.23 -3.47 17.35
CA ARG A 242 15.52 -3.42 16.63
C ARG A 242 16.61 -4.20 17.37
N LYS A 243 17.58 -4.69 16.61
CA LYS A 243 18.75 -5.38 17.17
C LYS A 243 19.47 -4.48 18.20
N GLY A 244 19.66 -5.04 19.41
CA GLY A 244 20.34 -4.35 20.50
C GLY A 244 19.59 -3.15 21.07
N ASP A 245 18.27 -3.09 20.90
CA ASP A 245 17.45 -1.99 21.42
C ASP A 245 17.56 -1.93 22.96
N PRO A 246 17.92 -0.80 23.55
CA PRO A 246 18.13 -0.67 25.00
C PRO A 246 16.85 -0.89 25.82
N ASP A 247 15.68 -0.68 25.23
CA ASP A 247 14.39 -0.82 25.90
C ASP A 247 13.95 -2.28 26.05
N MET A 248 14.59 -3.24 25.36
CA MET A 248 14.21 -4.67 25.38
C MET A 248 14.19 -5.26 26.80
N ALA A 249 15.20 -4.94 27.62
CA ALA A 249 15.26 -5.44 29.00
C ALA A 249 14.08 -4.92 29.84
N GLN A 250 13.70 -3.65 29.67
CA GLN A 250 12.56 -3.05 30.35
C GLN A 250 11.24 -3.68 29.88
N VAL A 251 11.09 -3.93 28.56
CA VAL A 251 9.91 -4.61 27.99
C VAL A 251 9.77 -6.01 28.60
N ASN A 252 10.85 -6.79 28.68
CA ASN A 252 10.81 -8.13 29.28
C ASN A 252 10.40 -8.08 30.76
N GLN A 253 10.93 -7.12 31.52
CA GLN A 253 10.52 -6.95 32.92
C GLN A 253 9.03 -6.62 33.06
N ILE A 254 8.51 -5.72 32.20
CA ILE A 254 7.08 -5.38 32.18
C ILE A 254 6.24 -6.60 31.84
N LEU A 255 6.65 -7.39 30.86
CA LEU A 255 5.93 -8.61 30.47
C LEU A 255 5.96 -9.67 31.57
N ALA A 256 7.05 -9.79 32.34
CA ALA A 256 7.13 -10.69 33.47
C ALA A 256 6.17 -10.30 34.62
N ASP A 257 5.88 -9.03 34.79
CA ASP A 257 4.92 -8.52 35.78
C ASP A 257 3.45 -8.82 35.43
N ILE A 258 3.15 -9.18 34.17
CA ILE A 258 1.79 -9.52 33.71
C ILE A 258 1.58 -11.02 33.90
N SER A 259 0.70 -11.39 34.83
CA SER A 259 0.41 -12.79 35.12
C SER A 259 -0.24 -13.52 33.93
N GLN A 260 -0.13 -14.86 33.90
CA GLN A 260 -0.78 -15.67 32.88
C GLN A 260 -2.30 -15.54 32.92
N ASP A 261 -2.90 -15.47 34.10
CA ASP A 261 -4.35 -15.29 34.27
C ASP A 261 -4.80 -13.95 33.67
N GLU A 262 -4.05 -12.87 33.92
CA GLU A 262 -4.32 -11.56 33.33
C GLU A 262 -4.23 -11.57 31.81
N ARG A 263 -3.24 -12.28 31.24
CA ARG A 263 -3.10 -12.43 29.77
C ARG A 263 -4.30 -13.16 29.15
N VAL A 264 -4.78 -14.21 29.82
CA VAL A 264 -5.98 -14.95 29.41
C VAL A 264 -7.21 -14.07 29.49
N GLU A 265 -7.40 -13.34 30.60
CA GLU A 265 -8.54 -12.43 30.77
C GLU A 265 -8.56 -11.34 29.70
N VAL A 266 -7.43 -10.73 29.39
CA VAL A 266 -7.32 -9.70 28.32
C VAL A 266 -7.63 -10.31 26.95
N MET A 267 -7.18 -11.54 26.65
CA MET A 267 -7.51 -12.21 25.39
C MET A 267 -9.00 -12.56 25.31
N ASP A 268 -9.57 -13.12 26.36
CA ASP A 268 -11.01 -13.45 26.42
C ASP A 268 -11.89 -12.20 26.28
N GLN A 269 -11.43 -11.08 26.84
CA GLN A 269 -12.12 -9.80 26.67
C GLN A 269 -11.98 -9.30 25.23
N ALA A 270 -10.81 -9.39 24.62
CA ALA A 270 -10.59 -9.02 23.22
C ALA A 270 -11.47 -9.85 22.26
N ILE A 271 -11.64 -11.15 22.52
CA ILE A 271 -12.54 -12.03 21.75
C ILE A 271 -14.00 -11.53 21.86
N LYS A 272 -14.43 -11.04 23.02
CA LYS A 272 -15.79 -10.51 23.21
C LYS A 272 -15.99 -9.14 22.60
N ASP A 273 -14.96 -8.30 22.63
CA ASP A 273 -14.99 -6.90 22.19
C ASP A 273 -14.77 -6.72 20.70
N GLN A 274 -14.32 -7.78 20.00
CA GLN A 274 -14.09 -7.70 18.56
C GLN A 274 -15.34 -7.27 17.80
N PRO A 275 -15.21 -6.59 16.66
CA PRO A 275 -16.36 -6.18 15.87
C PRO A 275 -17.21 -7.40 15.49
N ALA A 276 -18.43 -7.48 16.03
CA ALA A 276 -19.37 -8.51 15.63
C ALA A 276 -19.85 -8.24 14.19
N THR A 277 -20.05 -9.30 13.41
CA THR A 277 -20.88 -9.16 12.21
C THR A 277 -22.28 -8.82 12.68
N ASP A 278 -22.85 -7.73 12.17
CA ASP A 278 -24.18 -7.22 12.58
C ASP A 278 -25.36 -8.19 12.32
N GLU A 279 -25.13 -9.41 11.90
CA GLU A 279 -26.17 -10.43 11.80
C GLU A 279 -26.72 -10.81 13.18
N THR A 280 -25.94 -10.68 14.24
CA THR A 280 -26.37 -10.95 15.62
C THR A 280 -27.11 -9.78 16.27
N GLN A 281 -27.07 -8.56 15.70
CA GLN A 281 -27.71 -7.36 16.29
C GLN A 281 -29.01 -6.92 15.59
N SER A 282 -29.45 -7.55 14.51
CA SER A 282 -30.75 -7.25 13.89
C SER A 282 -31.92 -7.89 14.65
N ALA A 283 -32.15 -7.44 15.90
CA ALA A 283 -33.41 -7.69 16.61
C ALA A 283 -34.61 -6.89 16.02
N SER A 284 -34.43 -6.17 14.92
CA SER A 284 -35.44 -5.39 14.21
C SER A 284 -35.67 -5.99 12.81
N GLY A 285 -36.74 -6.72 12.64
CA GLY A 285 -37.17 -7.56 11.51
C GLY A 285 -37.22 -6.97 10.08
N LYS A 286 -36.39 -6.01 9.71
CA LYS A 286 -36.16 -5.57 8.34
C LYS A 286 -34.71 -5.89 7.92
N LYS A 287 -34.52 -6.83 7.02
CA LYS A 287 -33.22 -7.07 6.35
C LYS A 287 -32.81 -5.82 5.58
N GLU A 288 -31.95 -4.99 6.18
CA GLU A 288 -31.32 -3.88 5.46
C GLU A 288 -30.39 -4.44 4.38
N ASN A 289 -30.36 -3.79 3.21
CA ASN A 289 -29.47 -4.19 2.13
C ASN A 289 -28.00 -4.05 2.60
N VAL A 290 -27.22 -5.12 2.46
CA VAL A 290 -25.83 -5.23 2.91
C VAL A 290 -24.95 -4.08 2.38
N PHE A 291 -25.10 -3.71 1.10
CA PHE A 291 -24.33 -2.61 0.50
C PHE A 291 -24.65 -1.26 1.15
N VAL A 292 -25.94 -0.99 1.43
CA VAL A 292 -26.37 0.23 2.12
C VAL A 292 -25.81 0.26 3.53
N ARG A 293 -25.81 -0.86 4.24
CA ARG A 293 -25.23 -0.99 5.58
C ARG A 293 -23.75 -0.67 5.59
N ILE A 294 -22.97 -1.29 4.69
CA ILE A 294 -21.52 -1.05 4.54
C ILE A 294 -21.24 0.44 4.25
N LEU A 295 -22.01 1.05 3.36
CA LEU A 295 -21.87 2.48 3.04
C LEU A 295 -22.21 3.38 4.23
N LYS A 296 -23.24 3.08 5.00
CA LYS A 296 -23.55 3.83 6.22
C LYS A 296 -22.46 3.71 7.27
N GLN A 297 -21.91 2.50 7.41
CA GLN A 297 -20.88 2.22 8.40
C GLN A 297 -19.51 2.78 8.00
N ASN A 298 -19.09 2.64 6.75
CA ASN A 298 -17.73 2.94 6.30
C ASN A 298 -17.65 4.09 5.29
N GLY A 299 -18.78 4.72 4.94
CA GLY A 299 -18.82 5.77 3.90
C GLY A 299 -17.89 6.95 4.18
N SER A 300 -17.71 7.34 5.44
CA SER A 300 -16.76 8.40 5.81
C SER A 300 -15.29 7.98 5.57
N MET A 301 -14.95 6.70 5.77
CA MET A 301 -13.63 6.15 5.44
C MET A 301 -13.40 6.16 3.92
N PHE A 302 -14.36 5.66 3.17
CA PHE A 302 -14.30 5.63 1.70
C PHE A 302 -14.19 7.03 1.11
N LEU A 303 -14.93 8.01 1.66
CA LEU A 303 -14.84 9.41 1.22
C LEU A 303 -13.45 10.01 1.49
N ARG A 304 -12.86 9.76 2.66
CA ARG A 304 -11.49 10.21 2.97
C ARG A 304 -10.46 9.54 2.05
N GLY A 305 -10.59 8.22 1.88
CA GLY A 305 -9.73 7.47 0.96
C GLY A 305 -9.83 8.00 -0.47
N THR A 306 -11.05 8.26 -0.95
CA THR A 306 -11.31 8.91 -2.25
C THR A 306 -10.61 10.26 -2.36
N GLY A 307 -10.73 11.09 -1.32
CA GLY A 307 -10.04 12.39 -1.27
C GLY A 307 -8.52 12.27 -1.36
N MET A 308 -7.94 11.29 -0.67
CA MET A 308 -6.49 11.01 -0.72
C MET A 308 -6.08 10.49 -2.12
N THR A 309 -6.81 9.54 -2.70
CA THR A 309 -6.60 9.06 -4.07
C THR A 309 -6.59 10.20 -5.07
N LEU A 310 -7.59 11.10 -5.01
CA LEU A 310 -7.67 12.26 -5.90
C LEU A 310 -6.53 13.25 -5.66
N LEU A 311 -6.16 13.51 -4.41
CA LEU A 311 -5.01 14.37 -4.08
C LEU A 311 -3.73 13.82 -4.71
N LEU A 312 -3.44 12.55 -4.50
CA LEU A 312 -2.24 11.89 -5.03
C LEU A 312 -2.23 11.88 -6.56
N ALA A 313 -3.36 11.53 -7.18
CA ALA A 313 -3.47 11.48 -8.63
C ALA A 313 -3.35 12.88 -9.27
N ILE A 314 -4.07 13.89 -8.79
CA ILE A 314 -4.07 15.24 -9.36
C ILE A 314 -2.71 15.91 -9.16
N VAL A 315 -2.20 15.94 -7.93
CA VAL A 315 -0.90 16.58 -7.62
C VAL A 315 0.22 15.82 -8.30
N GLY A 316 0.22 14.48 -8.20
CA GLY A 316 1.23 13.63 -8.82
C GLY A 316 1.28 13.80 -10.35
N THR A 317 0.12 13.80 -11.01
CA THR A 317 0.06 14.04 -12.47
C THR A 317 0.50 15.45 -12.83
N THR A 318 0.07 16.47 -12.08
CA THR A 318 0.45 17.87 -12.36
C THR A 318 1.95 18.08 -12.21
N VAL A 319 2.51 17.67 -11.08
CA VAL A 319 3.96 17.80 -10.81
C VAL A 319 4.76 16.91 -11.76
N GLY A 320 4.30 15.67 -12.00
CA GLY A 320 4.92 14.76 -12.96
C GLY A 320 4.92 15.32 -14.39
N THR A 321 3.83 15.94 -14.82
CA THR A 321 3.77 16.62 -16.14
C THR A 321 4.79 17.76 -16.22
N LEU A 322 4.94 18.55 -15.15
CA LEU A 322 5.96 19.62 -15.11
C LEU A 322 7.39 19.06 -15.17
N ILE A 323 7.67 17.98 -14.42
CA ILE A 323 8.95 17.25 -14.49
C ILE A 323 9.17 16.74 -15.91
N GLY A 324 8.19 16.05 -16.48
CA GLY A 324 8.23 15.51 -17.83
C GLY A 324 8.45 16.56 -18.89
N LEU A 325 7.81 17.74 -18.74
CA LEU A 325 8.02 18.89 -19.64
C LEU A 325 9.47 19.38 -19.59
N LEU A 326 10.03 19.58 -18.38
CA LEU A 326 11.41 20.02 -18.22
C LEU A 326 12.41 19.00 -18.79
N VAL A 327 12.22 17.72 -18.47
CA VAL A 327 13.08 16.64 -18.97
C VAL A 327 12.94 16.46 -20.48
N GLY A 328 11.73 16.45 -21.02
CA GLY A 328 11.45 16.31 -22.44
C GLY A 328 12.06 17.45 -23.27
N VAL A 329 11.88 18.70 -22.81
CA VAL A 329 12.49 19.87 -23.45
C VAL A 329 14.01 19.82 -23.38
N PHE A 330 14.59 19.49 -22.23
CA PHE A 330 16.05 19.38 -22.09
C PHE A 330 16.66 18.38 -23.09
N ARG A 331 16.02 17.24 -23.29
CA ARG A 331 16.48 16.18 -24.21
C ARG A 331 16.37 16.52 -25.69
N THR A 332 15.72 17.63 -26.03
CA THR A 332 15.60 18.16 -27.41
C THR A 332 16.52 19.35 -27.67
N ILE A 333 17.29 19.80 -26.67
CA ILE A 333 18.27 20.88 -26.84
C ILE A 333 19.42 20.41 -27.74
N PRO A 334 19.75 21.15 -28.83
CA PRO A 334 20.90 20.84 -29.68
C PRO A 334 22.22 20.81 -28.90
N GLU A 335 23.18 20.00 -29.37
CA GLU A 335 24.52 19.97 -28.76
C GLU A 335 25.18 21.36 -28.83
N SER A 336 25.77 21.79 -27.71
CA SER A 336 26.48 23.07 -27.65
C SER A 336 27.83 23.00 -28.39
N ASP A 337 28.19 24.07 -29.09
CA ASP A 337 29.52 24.20 -29.72
C ASP A 337 30.65 24.27 -28.70
N ASN A 338 30.39 24.75 -27.49
CA ASN A 338 31.33 24.75 -26.40
C ASN A 338 31.55 23.34 -25.84
N SER A 339 32.81 22.84 -25.88
CA SER A 339 33.15 21.47 -25.48
C SER A 339 32.81 21.18 -24.01
N ALA A 340 33.00 22.13 -23.09
CA ALA A 340 32.64 21.95 -21.67
C ALA A 340 31.14 21.85 -21.46
N LYS A 341 30.36 22.73 -22.11
CA LYS A 341 28.90 22.68 -22.06
C LYS A 341 28.37 21.40 -22.69
N ARG A 342 28.91 20.94 -23.81
CA ARG A 342 28.58 19.68 -24.46
C ARG A 342 28.85 18.49 -23.56
N GLY A 343 30.00 18.49 -22.88
CA GLY A 343 30.32 17.44 -21.90
C GLY A 343 29.29 17.39 -20.76
N LEU A 344 28.90 18.54 -20.22
CA LEU A 344 27.89 18.64 -19.18
C LEU A 344 26.50 18.19 -19.68
N GLN A 345 26.11 18.60 -20.90
CA GLN A 345 24.85 18.14 -21.55
C GLN A 345 24.81 16.61 -21.69
N LYS A 346 25.92 15.98 -22.11
CA LYS A 346 26.01 14.52 -22.26
C LYS A 346 25.87 13.80 -20.91
N VAL A 347 26.56 14.28 -19.87
CA VAL A 347 26.46 13.71 -18.52
C VAL A 347 25.03 13.84 -17.98
N PHE A 348 24.45 15.03 -18.08
CA PHE A 348 23.09 15.26 -17.59
C PHE A 348 22.04 14.49 -18.41
N GLY A 349 22.20 14.44 -19.74
CA GLY A 349 21.36 13.63 -20.63
C GLY A 349 21.44 12.14 -20.29
N TRP A 350 22.62 11.62 -19.96
CA TRP A 350 22.78 10.23 -19.50
C TRP A 350 22.05 9.97 -18.16
N LEU A 351 22.15 10.91 -17.21
CA LEU A 351 21.42 10.81 -15.94
C LEU A 351 19.91 10.80 -16.14
N LEU A 352 19.40 11.68 -17.02
CA LEU A 352 17.98 11.73 -17.34
C LEU A 352 17.48 10.47 -18.06
N ASN A 353 18.29 9.91 -18.96
CA ASN A 353 17.97 8.63 -19.61
C ASN A 353 17.91 7.49 -18.58
N ALA A 354 18.90 7.43 -17.68
CA ALA A 354 18.88 6.43 -16.59
C ALA A 354 17.65 6.57 -15.69
N TYR A 355 17.29 7.81 -15.35
CA TYR A 355 16.04 8.10 -14.62
C TYR A 355 14.82 7.53 -15.35
N ILE A 356 14.66 7.85 -16.63
CA ILE A 356 13.51 7.40 -17.43
C ILE A 356 13.48 5.87 -17.53
N GLU A 357 14.61 5.25 -17.81
CA GLU A 357 14.71 3.78 -17.94
C GLU A 357 14.36 3.07 -16.62
N ILE A 358 14.85 3.57 -15.48
CA ILE A 358 14.59 2.99 -14.17
C ILE A 358 13.08 3.11 -13.83
N PHE A 359 12.53 4.31 -13.91
CA PHE A 359 11.15 4.55 -13.46
C PHE A 359 10.08 4.01 -14.42
N ARG A 360 10.40 3.83 -15.70
CA ARG A 360 9.52 3.15 -16.65
C ARG A 360 9.75 1.64 -16.71
N GLY A 361 10.92 1.17 -16.31
CA GLY A 361 11.32 -0.24 -16.36
C GLY A 361 11.02 -1.03 -15.08
N THR A 362 10.53 -0.38 -14.02
CA THR A 362 10.24 -1.06 -12.74
C THR A 362 8.81 -0.75 -12.28
N PRO A 363 8.13 -1.68 -11.59
CA PRO A 363 6.78 -1.45 -11.07
C PRO A 363 6.76 -0.37 -9.98
N MET A 364 5.73 0.50 -9.98
CA MET A 364 5.59 1.58 -9.00
C MET A 364 5.48 1.04 -7.55
N ILE A 365 4.91 -0.14 -7.34
CA ILE A 365 4.85 -0.78 -6.02
C ILE A 365 6.26 -1.05 -5.45
N VAL A 366 7.18 -1.55 -6.28
CA VAL A 366 8.57 -1.80 -5.88
C VAL A 366 9.30 -0.49 -5.62
N GLN A 367 9.10 0.52 -6.50
CA GLN A 367 9.65 1.86 -6.30
C GLN A 367 9.20 2.46 -4.97
N SER A 368 7.92 2.27 -4.62
CA SER A 368 7.34 2.78 -3.37
C SER A 368 8.03 2.18 -2.15
N ALA A 369 8.23 0.87 -2.13
CA ALA A 369 8.92 0.20 -1.04
C ALA A 369 10.39 0.64 -0.93
N VAL A 370 11.12 0.69 -2.05
CA VAL A 370 12.53 1.09 -2.08
C VAL A 370 12.71 2.56 -1.66
N ILE A 371 11.85 3.46 -2.12
CA ILE A 371 11.96 4.88 -1.79
C ILE A 371 11.56 5.11 -0.34
N TYR A 372 10.41 4.57 0.09
CA TYR A 372 9.88 4.86 1.41
C TYR A 372 10.69 4.22 2.54
N TYR A 373 11.00 2.93 2.43
CA TYR A 373 11.77 2.20 3.45
C TYR A 373 13.27 2.28 3.20
N GLY A 374 13.71 2.16 1.94
CA GLY A 374 15.13 2.12 1.60
C GLY A 374 15.86 3.43 1.87
N ILE A 375 15.22 4.60 1.67
CA ILE A 375 15.82 5.90 2.02
C ILE A 375 16.00 6.02 3.53
N ALA A 376 14.99 5.60 4.31
CA ALA A 376 15.09 5.62 5.76
C ALA A 376 16.20 4.70 6.26
N MET A 377 16.31 3.47 5.73
CA MET A 377 17.36 2.50 6.10
C MET A 377 18.76 2.96 5.69
N ALA A 378 18.92 3.56 4.50
CA ALA A 378 20.23 3.90 3.95
C ALA A 378 20.78 5.24 4.47
N PHE A 379 19.92 6.20 4.77
CA PHE A 379 20.28 7.59 5.06
C PHE A 379 19.73 8.10 6.40
N GLY A 380 18.95 7.30 7.13
CA GLY A 380 18.31 7.73 8.37
C GLY A 380 17.27 8.84 8.16
N ILE A 381 16.66 8.94 6.97
CA ILE A 381 15.70 10.00 6.63
C ILE A 381 14.28 9.44 6.72
N ASP A 382 13.52 9.91 7.70
CA ASP A 382 12.10 9.54 7.82
C ASP A 382 11.22 10.45 6.95
N LEU A 383 10.66 9.89 5.88
CA LEU A 383 9.74 10.58 4.99
C LEU A 383 8.31 10.45 5.50
N ASN A 384 7.60 11.56 5.56
CA ASN A 384 6.15 11.52 5.77
C ASN A 384 5.48 10.68 4.67
N ARG A 385 4.56 9.78 5.03
CA ARG A 385 3.90 8.83 4.10
C ARG A 385 3.26 9.52 2.89
N THR A 386 2.47 10.57 3.14
CA THR A 386 1.78 11.31 2.07
C THR A 386 2.77 12.07 1.19
N ALA A 387 3.81 12.68 1.77
CA ALA A 387 4.85 13.37 1.02
C ALA A 387 5.65 12.39 0.15
N ALA A 388 6.01 11.21 0.68
CA ALA A 388 6.67 10.15 -0.07
C ALA A 388 5.79 9.66 -1.22
N ALA A 389 4.49 9.44 -0.98
CA ALA A 389 3.53 9.03 -2.00
C ALA A 389 3.41 10.06 -3.13
N LEU A 390 3.26 11.35 -2.79
CA LEU A 390 3.24 12.44 -3.78
C LEU A 390 4.53 12.48 -4.60
N PHE A 391 5.69 12.32 -3.94
CA PHE A 391 6.98 12.26 -4.62
C PHE A 391 7.05 11.08 -5.58
N ILE A 392 6.68 9.88 -5.14
CA ILE A 392 6.73 8.63 -5.92
C ILE A 392 5.84 8.75 -7.17
N VAL A 393 4.59 9.17 -7.01
CA VAL A 393 3.68 9.35 -8.15
C VAL A 393 4.20 10.42 -9.10
N SER A 394 4.71 11.56 -8.58
CA SER A 394 5.23 12.65 -9.41
C SER A 394 6.44 12.25 -10.23
N ILE A 395 7.39 11.53 -9.64
CA ILE A 395 8.63 11.12 -10.33
C ILE A 395 8.34 9.99 -11.32
N ASN A 396 7.45 9.06 -10.98
CA ASN A 396 7.03 8.00 -11.90
C ASN A 396 6.31 8.59 -13.12
N THR A 397 5.28 9.40 -12.89
CA THR A 397 4.55 10.11 -13.96
C THR A 397 5.48 11.01 -14.78
N GLY A 398 6.46 11.66 -14.15
CA GLY A 398 7.44 12.51 -14.84
C GLY A 398 8.28 11.74 -15.85
N ALA A 399 8.62 10.49 -15.57
CA ALA A 399 9.35 9.63 -16.50
C ALA A 399 8.50 9.29 -17.75
N TYR A 400 7.20 8.96 -17.58
CA TYR A 400 6.28 8.71 -18.69
C TYR A 400 6.03 9.98 -19.47
N MET A 401 5.70 11.10 -18.80
CA MET A 401 5.43 12.37 -19.42
C MET A 401 6.62 12.93 -20.20
N SER A 402 7.87 12.64 -19.78
CA SER A 402 9.05 13.08 -20.51
C SER A 402 9.13 12.52 -21.92
N GLU A 403 8.72 11.28 -22.14
CA GLU A 403 8.64 10.66 -23.47
C GLU A 403 7.46 11.18 -24.27
N ILE A 404 6.30 11.41 -23.61
CA ILE A 404 5.12 12.00 -24.24
C ILE A 404 5.44 13.42 -24.74
N VAL A 405 6.10 14.25 -23.92
CA VAL A 405 6.52 15.60 -24.29
C VAL A 405 7.54 15.56 -25.42
N ARG A 406 8.53 14.68 -25.34
CA ARG A 406 9.52 14.50 -26.41
C ARG A 406 8.86 14.12 -27.72
N GLY A 407 7.93 13.15 -27.70
CA GLY A 407 7.13 12.79 -28.88
C GLY A 407 6.30 13.94 -29.40
N GLY A 408 5.67 14.72 -28.50
CA GLY A 408 4.89 15.92 -28.87
C GLY A 408 5.74 17.02 -29.52
N ILE A 409 7.00 17.18 -29.09
CA ILE A 409 7.93 18.14 -29.72
C ILE A 409 8.31 17.69 -31.14
N PHE A 410 8.60 16.40 -31.33
CA PHE A 410 8.91 15.85 -32.67
C PHE A 410 7.69 15.82 -33.61
N ALA A 411 6.49 15.84 -33.09
CA ALA A 411 5.27 15.90 -33.87
C ALA A 411 4.96 17.33 -34.44
N VAL A 412 5.65 18.35 -33.96
CA VAL A 412 5.52 19.72 -34.52
C VAL A 412 6.24 19.76 -35.86
N ASP A 413 5.57 20.30 -36.88
CA ASP A 413 6.09 20.43 -38.23
C ASP A 413 7.46 21.14 -38.25
N GLN A 414 8.43 20.55 -38.96
CA GLN A 414 9.80 21.03 -39.02
C GLN A 414 9.86 22.46 -39.64
N GLY A 415 8.95 22.80 -40.55
CA GLY A 415 8.86 24.12 -41.11
C GLY A 415 8.59 25.22 -40.09
N GLN A 416 7.95 24.89 -38.94
CA GLN A 416 7.77 25.84 -37.85
C GLN A 416 9.11 26.22 -37.18
N PHE A 417 10.04 25.26 -37.05
CA PHE A 417 11.40 25.50 -36.54
C PHE A 417 12.21 26.32 -37.57
N GLU A 418 12.14 25.95 -38.84
CA GLU A 418 12.86 26.62 -39.93
C GLU A 418 12.40 28.06 -40.11
N ALA A 419 11.08 28.29 -40.13
CA ALA A 419 10.49 29.61 -40.20
C ALA A 419 10.89 30.52 -39.02
N ALA A 420 10.86 29.96 -37.79
CA ALA A 420 11.30 30.70 -36.61
C ALA A 420 12.78 31.08 -36.68
N HIS A 421 13.64 30.17 -37.15
CA HIS A 421 15.08 30.45 -37.32
C HIS A 421 15.32 31.46 -38.44
N ALA A 422 14.57 31.40 -39.53
CA ALA A 422 14.67 32.34 -40.65
C ALA A 422 14.40 33.81 -40.27
N ILE A 423 13.53 34.04 -39.28
CA ILE A 423 13.28 35.38 -38.71
C ILE A 423 14.20 35.72 -37.54
N GLY A 424 15.30 34.93 -37.30
CA GLY A 424 16.34 35.21 -36.32
C GLY A 424 16.01 34.80 -34.90
N MET A 425 15.00 33.94 -34.66
CA MET A 425 14.72 33.44 -33.32
C MET A 425 15.81 32.45 -32.85
N THR A 426 16.26 32.60 -31.62
CA THR A 426 17.11 31.58 -30.97
C THR A 426 16.31 30.32 -30.67
N HIS A 427 16.98 29.17 -30.51
CA HIS A 427 16.33 27.90 -30.14
C HIS A 427 15.38 28.05 -28.93
N GLY A 428 15.81 28.73 -27.87
CA GLY A 428 14.97 28.97 -26.69
C GLY A 428 13.74 29.85 -26.96
N GLN A 429 13.86 30.83 -27.86
CA GLN A 429 12.72 31.66 -28.30
C GLN A 429 11.75 30.85 -29.17
N THR A 430 12.27 30.08 -30.12
CA THR A 430 11.48 29.14 -30.94
C THR A 430 10.72 28.14 -30.05
N MET A 431 11.43 27.51 -29.16
CA MET A 431 10.83 26.53 -28.22
C MET A 431 9.70 27.16 -27.40
N ARG A 432 9.95 28.31 -26.75
CA ARG A 432 8.97 28.94 -25.85
C ARG A 432 7.79 29.57 -26.55
N LYS A 433 7.99 30.19 -27.74
CA LYS A 433 6.96 31.00 -28.40
C LYS A 433 6.22 30.26 -29.51
N VAL A 434 6.83 29.26 -30.12
CA VAL A 434 6.28 28.54 -31.27
C VAL A 434 5.94 27.10 -30.94
N VAL A 435 6.92 26.35 -30.42
CA VAL A 435 6.81 24.88 -30.26
C VAL A 435 6.02 24.49 -29.03
N LEU A 436 6.41 24.97 -27.84
CA LEU A 436 5.76 24.55 -26.59
C LEU A 436 4.26 24.84 -26.52
N PRO A 437 3.73 25.95 -27.00
CA PRO A 437 2.27 26.18 -27.04
C PRO A 437 1.52 25.12 -27.84
N GLN A 438 2.10 24.63 -28.93
CA GLN A 438 1.54 23.55 -29.75
C GLN A 438 1.68 22.19 -29.03
N VAL A 439 2.87 21.92 -28.49
CA VAL A 439 3.13 20.70 -27.74
C VAL A 439 2.16 20.54 -26.55
N LEU A 440 1.93 21.59 -25.77
CA LEU A 440 0.99 21.55 -24.64
C LEU A 440 -0.43 21.16 -25.04
N ARG A 441 -0.89 21.59 -26.23
CA ARG A 441 -2.18 21.14 -26.76
C ARG A 441 -2.14 19.67 -27.16
N ASN A 442 -1.09 19.25 -27.86
CA ASN A 442 -0.94 17.89 -28.37
C ASN A 442 -0.80 16.84 -27.26
N ILE A 443 -0.17 17.19 -26.13
CA ILE A 443 0.03 16.24 -25.01
C ILE A 443 -1.13 16.22 -24.01
N LEU A 444 -2.09 17.15 -24.10
CA LEU A 444 -3.19 17.25 -23.13
C LEU A 444 -4.02 15.96 -23.03
N PRO A 445 -4.41 15.28 -24.13
CA PRO A 445 -5.11 14.00 -24.05
C PRO A 445 -4.29 12.93 -23.32
N ALA A 446 -2.98 12.86 -23.61
CA ALA A 446 -2.08 11.92 -22.94
C ALA A 446 -1.93 12.25 -21.45
N THR A 447 -1.81 13.54 -21.08
CA THR A 447 -1.79 13.98 -19.67
C THR A 447 -3.08 13.60 -18.95
N GLY A 448 -4.21 13.75 -19.62
CA GLY A 448 -5.50 13.34 -19.10
C GLY A 448 -5.59 11.83 -18.86
N ASN A 449 -5.06 11.04 -19.80
CA ASN A 449 -4.97 9.58 -19.64
C ASN A 449 -4.07 9.19 -18.45
N GLU A 450 -2.93 9.85 -18.25
CA GLU A 450 -2.06 9.65 -17.09
C GLU A 450 -2.78 9.95 -15.76
N LEU A 451 -3.62 10.99 -15.71
CA LEU A 451 -4.45 11.26 -14.54
C LEU A 451 -5.40 10.09 -14.23
N VAL A 452 -6.06 9.54 -15.26
CA VAL A 452 -6.99 8.39 -15.09
C VAL A 452 -6.22 7.13 -14.66
N ILE A 453 -5.01 6.93 -15.19
CA ILE A 453 -4.12 5.84 -14.74
C ILE A 453 -3.74 6.05 -13.29
N ASN A 454 -3.26 7.22 -12.90
CA ASN A 454 -2.84 7.52 -11.54
C ASN A 454 -3.98 7.36 -10.51
N ILE A 455 -5.23 7.69 -10.85
CA ILE A 455 -6.39 7.43 -9.97
C ILE A 455 -6.43 5.94 -9.56
N LYS A 456 -6.10 5.02 -10.47
CA LYS A 456 -6.10 3.58 -10.18
C LYS A 456 -4.79 3.13 -9.54
N ASP A 457 -3.68 3.59 -10.06
CA ASP A 457 -2.34 3.12 -9.69
C ASP A 457 -1.90 3.61 -8.32
N THR A 458 -2.52 4.67 -7.75
CA THR A 458 -2.29 5.07 -6.36
C THR A 458 -2.64 3.95 -5.35
N SER A 459 -3.44 2.96 -5.74
CA SER A 459 -3.76 1.79 -4.90
C SER A 459 -2.53 0.97 -4.49
N VAL A 460 -1.47 0.94 -5.31
CA VAL A 460 -0.23 0.24 -4.99
C VAL A 460 0.55 0.88 -3.83
N LEU A 461 0.25 2.14 -3.49
CA LEU A 461 0.85 2.86 -2.36
C LEU A 461 0.34 2.35 -1.00
N SER A 462 -0.67 1.48 -1.00
CA SER A 462 -1.12 0.76 0.19
C SER A 462 0.02 -0.02 0.87
N ILE A 463 1.02 -0.50 0.12
CA ILE A 463 2.21 -1.18 0.66
C ILE A 463 3.00 -0.29 1.64
N THR A 464 2.96 1.02 1.46
CA THR A 464 3.56 2.01 2.37
C THR A 464 2.52 2.57 3.36
N SER A 465 1.38 1.89 3.48
CA SER A 465 0.26 2.22 4.39
C SER A 465 -0.28 3.64 4.21
N VAL A 466 -0.32 4.11 2.97
CA VAL A 466 -0.98 5.36 2.60
C VAL A 466 -2.48 5.13 2.62
N SER A 467 -3.22 5.94 3.39
CA SER A 467 -4.66 5.78 3.64
C SER A 467 -5.53 6.26 2.45
N GLU A 468 -5.22 5.77 1.24
CA GLU A 468 -6.01 6.00 0.02
C GLU A 468 -7.23 5.04 -0.04
N LEU A 469 -8.01 5.10 -1.11
CA LEU A 469 -9.30 4.39 -1.21
C LEU A 469 -9.18 2.87 -1.08
N PHE A 470 -8.19 2.24 -1.73
CA PHE A 470 -8.00 0.79 -1.66
C PHE A 470 -7.59 0.34 -0.24
N PHE A 471 -6.66 1.06 0.40
CA PHE A 471 -6.25 0.82 1.78
C PHE A 471 -7.44 0.94 2.75
N GLN A 472 -8.29 1.96 2.58
CA GLN A 472 -9.50 2.13 3.39
C GLN A 472 -10.51 1.01 3.13
N GLY A 473 -10.65 0.57 1.88
CA GLY A 473 -11.48 -0.59 1.52
C GLY A 473 -10.99 -1.89 2.17
N LYS A 474 -9.68 -2.15 2.12
CA LYS A 474 -9.05 -3.30 2.76
C LYS A 474 -9.29 -3.27 4.28
N SER A 475 -9.14 -2.11 4.92
CA SER A 475 -9.41 -1.92 6.34
C SER A 475 -10.86 -2.19 6.70
N ALA A 476 -11.81 -1.69 5.90
CA ALA A 476 -13.24 -1.92 6.12
C ALA A 476 -13.61 -3.40 5.93
N ALA A 477 -13.06 -4.07 4.91
CA ALA A 477 -13.27 -5.49 4.66
C ALA A 477 -12.74 -6.37 5.81
N GLY A 478 -11.58 -6.00 6.38
CA GLY A 478 -11.01 -6.67 7.54
C GLY A 478 -11.84 -6.52 8.81
N THR A 479 -12.62 -5.43 8.93
CA THR A 479 -13.45 -5.16 10.10
C THR A 479 -14.86 -5.72 9.98
N ASN A 480 -15.48 -5.62 8.79
CA ASN A 480 -16.87 -6.04 8.59
C ASN A 480 -17.02 -7.47 8.06
N TYR A 481 -15.91 -8.13 7.74
CA TYR A 481 -15.81 -9.48 7.17
C TYR A 481 -16.62 -9.69 5.88
N MET A 482 -17.06 -8.61 5.23
CA MET A 482 -17.83 -8.63 3.99
C MET A 482 -16.94 -8.22 2.81
N PHE A 483 -15.97 -9.08 2.50
CA PHE A 483 -14.90 -8.82 1.54
C PHE A 483 -15.46 -8.47 0.15
N PHE A 484 -16.23 -9.38 -0.45
CA PHE A 484 -16.79 -9.19 -1.79
C PHE A 484 -17.59 -7.90 -1.91
N GLN A 485 -18.52 -7.68 -0.97
CA GLN A 485 -19.43 -6.53 -1.01
C GLN A 485 -18.65 -5.22 -0.83
N THR A 486 -17.66 -5.22 0.06
CA THR A 486 -16.80 -4.03 0.30
C THR A 486 -15.96 -3.71 -0.93
N TYR A 487 -15.29 -4.71 -1.52
CA TYR A 487 -14.48 -4.49 -2.73
C TYR A 487 -15.34 -4.14 -3.95
N PHE A 488 -16.57 -4.66 -4.04
CA PHE A 488 -17.51 -4.24 -5.08
C PHE A 488 -17.85 -2.74 -4.95
N ILE A 489 -18.11 -2.25 -3.72
CA ILE A 489 -18.32 -0.81 -3.47
C ILE A 489 -17.10 0.00 -3.90
N ILE A 490 -15.89 -0.42 -3.51
CA ILE A 490 -14.64 0.25 -3.89
C ILE A 490 -14.46 0.26 -5.41
N CYS A 491 -14.75 -0.85 -6.08
CA CYS A 491 -14.73 -0.94 -7.56
C CYS A 491 -15.68 0.07 -8.19
N VAL A 492 -16.91 0.18 -7.69
CA VAL A 492 -17.89 1.18 -8.17
C VAL A 492 -17.38 2.60 -7.93
N ILE A 493 -16.78 2.90 -6.78
CA ILE A 493 -16.23 4.24 -6.51
C ILE A 493 -15.10 4.56 -7.50
N TYR A 494 -14.13 3.66 -7.71
CA TYR A 494 -13.07 3.86 -8.70
C TYR A 494 -13.62 4.05 -10.11
N PHE A 495 -14.64 3.27 -10.49
CA PHE A 495 -15.31 3.43 -11.79
C PHE A 495 -15.94 4.82 -11.93
N VAL A 496 -16.66 5.29 -10.92
CA VAL A 496 -17.27 6.63 -10.92
C VAL A 496 -16.21 7.72 -11.03
N LEU A 497 -15.10 7.59 -10.28
CA LEU A 497 -13.99 8.56 -10.33
C LEU A 497 -13.36 8.62 -11.72
N THR A 498 -12.97 7.48 -12.27
CA THR A 498 -12.30 7.40 -13.59
C THR A 498 -13.24 7.80 -14.73
N PHE A 499 -14.50 7.38 -14.66
CA PHE A 499 -15.53 7.77 -15.62
C PHE A 499 -15.74 9.30 -15.61
N THR A 500 -15.89 9.88 -14.40
CA THR A 500 -16.09 11.33 -14.25
C THR A 500 -14.87 12.11 -14.75
N ALA A 501 -13.66 11.69 -14.34
CA ALA A 501 -12.42 12.30 -14.82
C ALA A 501 -12.33 12.26 -16.36
N THR A 502 -12.60 11.10 -16.96
CA THR A 502 -12.59 10.95 -18.43
C THR A 502 -13.61 11.87 -19.12
N ARG A 503 -14.82 12.05 -18.55
CA ARG A 503 -15.83 12.95 -19.11
C ARG A 503 -15.41 14.42 -19.02
N ILE A 504 -14.83 14.82 -17.88
CA ILE A 504 -14.31 16.19 -17.70
C ILE A 504 -13.19 16.46 -18.70
N LEU A 505 -12.24 15.52 -18.84
CA LEU A 505 -11.11 15.65 -19.75
C LEU A 505 -11.56 15.79 -21.20
N ARG A 506 -12.47 14.95 -21.67
CA ARG A 506 -13.04 15.06 -23.02
C ARG A 506 -13.78 16.40 -23.28
N ALA A 507 -14.44 16.92 -22.22
CA ALA A 507 -15.08 18.23 -22.33
C ALA A 507 -14.06 19.40 -22.45
N VAL A 508 -12.93 19.28 -21.74
CA VAL A 508 -11.80 20.22 -21.82
C VAL A 508 -11.15 20.15 -23.20
N GLU A 509 -10.84 18.93 -23.69
CA GLU A 509 -10.25 18.67 -25.00
C GLU A 509 -11.13 19.31 -26.09
N LYS A 510 -12.44 19.00 -26.12
CA LYS A 510 -13.39 19.56 -27.09
C LYS A 510 -13.44 21.08 -27.06
N LYS A 511 -13.26 21.70 -25.88
CA LYS A 511 -13.24 23.17 -25.76
C LYS A 511 -11.92 23.77 -26.28
N MET A 512 -10.83 23.03 -26.22
CA MET A 512 -9.50 23.49 -26.67
C MET A 512 -9.30 23.28 -28.17
N ASP A 513 -9.89 22.23 -28.76
CA ASP A 513 -9.78 21.96 -30.21
C ASP A 513 -10.56 23.00 -31.04
N GLY A 514 -11.43 23.80 -30.44
CA GLY A 514 -12.23 24.81 -31.12
C GLY A 514 -13.35 24.21 -32.00
N PRO A 515 -14.16 25.01 -32.69
CA PRO A 515 -15.12 24.48 -33.63
C PRO A 515 -14.37 23.79 -34.78
N SER A 516 -14.83 22.60 -35.16
CA SER A 516 -14.32 21.77 -36.25
C SER A 516 -14.63 22.44 -37.65
N ALA A 517 -14.09 23.62 -37.85
CA ALA A 517 -14.30 24.43 -39.07
C ALA A 517 -13.17 24.26 -40.11
N TYR A 518 -12.23 23.35 -39.87
CA TYR A 518 -11.32 22.92 -40.93
C TYR A 518 -11.93 21.70 -41.62
N VAL A 519 -12.69 21.98 -42.72
CA VAL A 519 -12.98 20.98 -43.74
C VAL A 519 -11.62 20.46 -44.22
N ARG A 520 -11.34 19.17 -44.06
CA ARG A 520 -10.19 18.54 -44.67
C ARG A 520 -10.29 18.79 -46.17
N LEU A 521 -9.23 19.28 -46.76
CA LEU A 521 -9.16 19.46 -48.23
C LEU A 521 -9.45 18.15 -49.00
N ASP A 522 -9.24 17.00 -48.33
CA ASP A 522 -9.57 15.67 -48.85
C ASP A 522 -11.09 15.43 -49.02
N ASP A 523 -11.95 16.18 -48.32
CA ASP A 523 -13.42 16.09 -48.45
C ASP A 523 -13.98 17.01 -49.55
N VAL A 524 -13.16 17.87 -50.14
CA VAL A 524 -13.59 18.82 -51.20
C VAL A 524 -13.49 18.21 -52.60
N ASP A 525 -12.63 17.20 -52.79
CA ASP A 525 -12.43 16.60 -54.12
C ASP A 525 -13.50 15.57 -54.54
N VAL A 526 -14.42 15.20 -53.64
CA VAL A 526 -15.51 14.25 -53.95
C VAL A 526 -16.77 14.93 -54.50
N ALA A 527 -16.90 16.25 -54.31
CA ALA A 527 -18.12 17.00 -54.72
C ALA A 527 -18.07 17.60 -56.14
N VAL A 528 -16.99 17.44 -56.89
CA VAL A 528 -16.84 18.03 -58.27
C VAL A 528 -16.94 16.98 -59.37
N GLY A 529 -17.23 15.72 -59.06
CA GLY A 529 -17.17 14.59 -60.02
C GLY A 529 -18.50 14.04 -60.55
N GLU A 530 -19.65 14.53 -60.15
CA GLU A 530 -20.93 14.00 -60.65
C GLU A 530 -21.80 15.09 -61.28
N ASP A 531 -21.35 15.72 -62.38
CA ASP A 531 -22.16 16.35 -63.35
C ASP A 531 -21.46 16.36 -64.74
N LYS A 532 -21.55 15.19 -65.40
CA LYS A 532 -21.57 15.06 -66.86
C LYS A 532 -22.11 13.69 -67.28
#